data_ed23385b059e02ecc745e028f3e863ca
#
_entry.id   ed23385b059e02ecc745e028f3e863ca
#
_cell.length_a   1.000
_cell.length_b   1.000
_cell.length_c   1.000
_cell.angle_alpha   90.00
_cell.angle_beta   90.00
_cell.angle_gamma   90.00
#
_symmetry.space_group_name_H-M   'P 1'
#
loop_
_entity.id
_entity.type
_entity.pdbx_description
1 polymer ?
#
loop_
_entity_poly.entity_id
_entity_poly.type
_entity_poly.pdbx_seq_one_letter_code
_entity_poly.pdbx_strand_id
1 'polypeptide(L)'
;MDLPLTAAVVSHLEVLTDAGSTNEILSERARESFSSPHLSVLLTDNQTAGRGRLGRSWTAAPGASLAVSVLLRRLPSADARGWIPLAAGVAMADAIAEQLPDHAVAVKLSLIHI
;
A
#
# COMPACT_ATOMS: atom_id res chain seq x y z
N MET A 1 11.06 1.16 12.58
CA MET A 1 11.34 1.07 11.12
C MET A 1 11.69 2.47 10.62
N ASP A 2 12.84 2.62 10.06
CA ASP A 2 13.29 3.88 9.51
C ASP A 2 13.45 3.76 8.00
N LEU A 3 12.81 4.65 7.25
CA LEU A 3 12.73 4.57 5.79
C LEU A 3 13.10 5.92 5.15
N PRO A 4 14.38 6.32 5.24
CA PRO A 4 14.77 7.65 4.77
C PRO A 4 14.62 7.85 3.26
N LEU A 5 14.78 6.82 2.45
CA LEU A 5 14.61 6.93 1.00
C LEU A 5 13.14 7.10 0.64
N THR A 6 12.24 6.37 1.31
CA THR A 6 10.80 6.54 1.13
C THR A 6 10.36 7.93 1.57
N ALA A 7 10.82 8.37 2.74
CA ALA A 7 10.47 9.69 3.27
C ALA A 7 10.90 10.82 2.33
N ALA A 8 11.95 10.62 1.54
CA ALA A 8 12.43 11.63 0.61
C ALA A 8 11.55 11.80 -0.63
N VAL A 9 10.78 10.79 -1.03
CA VAL A 9 9.98 10.81 -2.27
C VAL A 9 8.48 10.98 -2.04
N VAL A 10 7.97 10.71 -0.83
CA VAL A 10 6.55 10.87 -0.51
C VAL A 10 6.30 12.19 0.23
N SER A 11 5.07 12.69 0.15
CA SER A 11 4.70 13.95 0.80
C SER A 11 4.62 13.80 2.33
N HIS A 12 4.19 12.65 2.79
CA HIS A 12 4.08 12.34 4.22
C HIS A 12 4.18 10.83 4.39
N LEU A 13 4.98 10.41 5.35
CA LEU A 13 5.16 8.99 5.67
C LEU A 13 4.85 8.77 7.14
N GLU A 14 3.96 7.82 7.42
CA GLU A 14 3.68 7.37 8.77
C GLU A 14 3.84 5.85 8.86
N VAL A 15 4.65 5.42 9.80
CA VAL A 15 4.86 4.01 10.10
C VAL A 15 4.19 3.69 11.42
N LEU A 16 3.23 2.78 11.40
CA LEU A 16 2.51 2.36 12.60
C LEU A 16 3.06 1.03 13.11
N THR A 17 3.13 0.88 14.43
CA THR A 17 3.51 -0.37 15.07
C THR A 17 2.51 -1.47 14.77
N ASP A 18 1.22 -1.11 14.75
CA ASP A 18 0.12 -1.96 14.30
C ASP A 18 -0.98 -1.09 13.70
N ALA A 19 -1.82 -1.68 12.89
CA ALA A 19 -2.96 -1.01 12.29
C ALA A 19 -4.06 -2.04 12.03
N GLY A 20 -5.31 -1.64 12.17
CA GLY A 20 -6.44 -2.47 11.78
C GLY A 20 -6.40 -2.71 10.27
N SER A 21 -6.55 -1.64 9.51
CA SER A 21 -6.39 -1.65 8.04
C SER A 21 -5.81 -0.30 7.63
N THR A 22 -4.65 -0.32 6.97
CA THR A 22 -4.00 0.91 6.50
C THR A 22 -4.87 1.66 5.50
N ASN A 23 -5.60 0.95 4.64
CA ASN A 23 -6.53 1.57 3.69
C ASN A 23 -7.68 2.30 4.40
N GLU A 24 -8.27 1.68 5.41
CA GLU A 24 -9.38 2.31 6.15
C GLU A 24 -8.89 3.54 6.91
N ILE A 25 -7.77 3.44 7.60
CA ILE A 25 -7.20 4.55 8.36
C ILE A 25 -6.89 5.72 7.43
N LEU A 26 -6.21 5.47 6.33
CA LEU A 26 -5.84 6.53 5.39
C LEU A 26 -7.06 7.15 4.71
N SER A 27 -8.06 6.34 4.35
CA SER A 27 -9.31 6.82 3.78
C SER A 27 -10.06 7.74 4.73
N GLU A 28 -10.14 7.39 6.01
CA GLU A 28 -10.77 8.23 7.03
C GLU A 28 -10.05 9.55 7.21
N ARG A 29 -8.72 9.52 7.28
CA ARG A 29 -7.91 10.73 7.40
C ARG A 29 -8.09 11.64 6.19
N ALA A 30 -8.17 11.07 5.00
CA ALA A 30 -8.35 11.82 3.76
C ALA A 30 -9.72 12.49 3.69
N ARG A 31 -10.75 11.87 4.27
CA ARG A 31 -12.12 12.43 4.32
C ARG A 31 -12.27 13.50 5.39
N GLU A 32 -11.63 13.31 6.54
CA GLU A 32 -11.78 14.23 7.69
C GLU A 32 -10.92 15.48 7.55
N SER A 33 -9.85 15.42 6.77
CA SER A 33 -8.88 16.50 6.74
C SER A 33 -8.25 16.66 5.36
N PHE A 34 -8.24 17.89 4.87
CA PHE A 34 -7.45 18.26 3.68
C PHE A 34 -5.95 18.31 3.99
N SER A 35 -5.54 18.04 5.23
CA SER A 35 -4.12 18.03 5.62
C SER A 35 -3.37 16.80 5.16
N SER A 36 -4.08 15.78 4.65
CA SER A 36 -3.42 14.61 4.05
C SER A 36 -3.15 14.89 2.57
N PRO A 37 -1.91 15.23 2.20
CA PRO A 37 -1.61 15.59 0.82
C PRO A 37 -1.53 14.37 -0.12
N HIS A 38 -1.49 14.66 -1.41
CA HIS A 38 -1.18 13.67 -2.43
C HIS A 38 0.15 12.97 -2.09
N LEU A 39 0.20 11.65 -2.27
CA LEU A 39 1.34 10.80 -1.89
C LEU A 39 1.62 10.75 -0.39
N SER A 40 0.58 10.85 0.44
CA SER A 40 0.68 10.43 1.83
C SER A 40 0.71 8.91 1.89
N VAL A 41 1.63 8.36 2.66
CA VAL A 41 1.84 6.92 2.79
C VAL A 41 1.69 6.50 4.24
N LEU A 42 0.94 5.44 4.45
CA LEU A 42 0.75 4.81 5.75
C LEU A 42 1.14 3.34 5.62
N LEU A 43 2.00 2.86 6.50
CA LEU A 43 2.42 1.47 6.46
C LEU A 43 2.58 0.86 7.85
N THR A 44 2.44 -0.47 7.90
CA THR A 44 2.68 -1.27 9.09
C THR A 44 3.13 -2.68 8.69
N ASP A 45 3.89 -3.33 9.54
CA ASP A 45 4.22 -4.74 9.40
C ASP A 45 3.31 -5.65 10.25
N ASN A 46 2.27 -5.07 10.86
CA ASN A 46 1.29 -5.79 11.67
C ASN A 46 -0.12 -5.24 11.43
N GLN A 47 -0.79 -5.75 10.39
CA GLN A 47 -2.16 -5.38 10.09
C GLN A 47 -3.12 -6.41 10.67
N THR A 48 -4.02 -5.97 11.56
CA THR A 48 -4.85 -6.85 12.37
C THR A 48 -6.27 -7.06 11.84
N ALA A 49 -6.72 -6.22 10.91
CA ALA A 49 -8.05 -6.30 10.32
C ALA A 49 -8.01 -6.02 8.82
N GLY A 50 -7.04 -6.63 8.15
CA GLY A 50 -6.89 -6.49 6.71
C GLY A 50 -8.08 -7.05 5.95
N ARG A 51 -8.44 -6.41 4.85
CA ARG A 51 -9.59 -6.80 4.04
C ARG A 51 -9.17 -7.15 2.63
N GLY A 52 -9.74 -8.25 2.14
CA GLY A 52 -9.69 -8.64 0.76
C GLY A 52 -10.98 -8.25 0.03
N ARG A 53 -11.08 -8.64 -1.22
CA ARG A 53 -12.29 -8.43 -2.01
C ARG A 53 -13.42 -9.34 -1.51
N LEU A 54 -14.66 -8.91 -1.75
CA LEU A 54 -15.88 -9.68 -1.44
C LEU A 54 -16.00 -10.04 0.05
N GLY A 55 -15.63 -9.10 0.93
CA GLY A 55 -15.75 -9.29 2.38
C GLY A 55 -14.75 -10.25 2.99
N ARG A 56 -13.72 -10.66 2.26
CA ARG A 56 -12.69 -11.55 2.77
C ARG A 56 -11.76 -10.82 3.71
N SER A 57 -11.21 -11.55 4.68
CA SER A 57 -10.18 -11.04 5.57
C SER A 57 -8.80 -11.39 5.04
N TRP A 58 -7.86 -10.50 5.29
CA TRP A 58 -6.44 -10.73 5.00
C TRP A 58 -5.69 -10.79 6.33
N THR A 59 -4.97 -11.87 6.56
CA THR A 59 -4.21 -12.06 7.79
C THR A 59 -2.76 -12.43 7.50
N ALA A 60 -1.86 -11.91 8.32
CA ALA A 60 -0.45 -12.28 8.30
C ALA A 60 0.10 -12.12 9.71
N ALA A 61 1.05 -12.96 10.09
CA ALA A 61 1.73 -12.83 11.36
C ALA A 61 2.50 -11.50 11.43
N PRO A 62 2.66 -10.88 12.61
CA PRO A 62 3.45 -9.66 12.74
C PRO A 62 4.85 -9.84 12.15
N GLY A 63 5.29 -8.87 11.36
CA GLY A 63 6.59 -8.91 10.70
C GLY A 63 6.70 -9.81 9.48
N ALA A 64 5.66 -10.59 9.15
CA ALA A 64 5.68 -11.51 8.01
C ALA A 64 5.31 -10.84 6.68
N SER A 65 4.65 -9.69 6.73
CA SER A 65 4.27 -8.93 5.54
C SER A 65 4.27 -7.45 5.84
N LEU A 66 4.23 -6.66 4.79
CA LEU A 66 4.14 -5.20 4.89
C LEU A 66 2.85 -4.75 4.24
N ALA A 67 2.01 -4.04 4.99
CA ALA A 67 0.81 -3.39 4.47
C ALA A 67 1.12 -1.92 4.22
N VAL A 68 0.93 -1.49 2.98
CA VAL A 68 1.25 -0.12 2.54
C VAL A 68 0.03 0.46 1.84
N SER A 69 -0.38 1.64 2.26
CA SER A 69 -1.43 2.41 1.58
C SER A 69 -0.88 3.76 1.15
N VAL A 70 -1.23 4.17 -0.05
CA VAL A 70 -0.80 5.43 -0.65
C VAL A 70 -2.03 6.24 -1.04
N LEU A 71 -2.08 7.49 -0.61
CA LEU A 71 -3.17 8.39 -0.95
C LEU A 71 -2.87 9.10 -2.28
N LEU A 72 -3.74 8.92 -3.24
CA LEU A 72 -3.66 9.61 -4.53
C LEU A 72 -4.80 10.63 -4.61
N ARG A 73 -4.47 11.91 -4.62
CA ARG A 73 -5.44 12.99 -4.81
C ARG A 73 -5.45 13.51 -6.24
N ARG A 74 -4.31 13.42 -6.91
CA ARG A 74 -4.21 13.73 -8.35
C ARG A 74 -4.38 12.45 -9.12
N LEU A 75 -5.51 12.32 -9.79
CA LEU A 75 -5.85 11.11 -10.51
C LEU A 75 -5.82 11.36 -12.01
N PRO A 76 -5.44 10.36 -12.81
CA PRO A 76 -5.61 10.44 -14.25
C PRO A 76 -7.10 10.45 -14.61
N SER A 77 -7.41 10.60 -15.91
CA SER A 77 -8.77 10.51 -16.39
C SER A 77 -9.42 9.18 -15.98
N ALA A 78 -10.76 9.16 -15.90
CA ALA A 78 -11.48 7.96 -15.49
C ALA A 78 -11.11 6.73 -16.32
N ASP A 79 -10.84 6.90 -17.61
CA ASP A 79 -10.45 5.81 -18.52
C ASP A 79 -9.11 5.19 -18.15
N ALA A 80 -8.22 5.95 -17.54
CA ALA A 80 -6.87 5.50 -17.20
C ALA A 80 -6.74 4.99 -15.76
N ARG A 81 -7.76 5.19 -14.91
CA ARG A 81 -7.68 4.81 -13.48
C ARG A 81 -7.51 3.32 -13.25
N GLY A 82 -8.03 2.48 -14.14
CA GLY A 82 -7.87 1.04 -14.05
C GLY A 82 -6.41 0.57 -14.17
N TRP A 83 -5.53 1.39 -14.75
CA TRP A 83 -4.12 1.08 -14.86
C TRP A 83 -3.34 1.30 -13.55
N ILE A 84 -3.90 2.02 -12.57
CA ILE A 84 -3.21 2.35 -11.33
C ILE A 84 -2.78 1.10 -10.56
N PRO A 85 -3.65 0.09 -10.32
CA PRO A 85 -3.21 -1.12 -9.62
C PRO A 85 -2.13 -1.88 -10.39
N LEU A 86 -2.21 -1.90 -11.72
CA LEU A 86 -1.21 -2.56 -12.56
C LEU A 86 0.13 -1.85 -12.47
N ALA A 87 0.14 -0.52 -12.58
CA ALA A 87 1.36 0.27 -12.44
C ALA A 87 1.99 0.11 -11.05
N ALA A 88 1.17 0.15 -10.00
CA ALA A 88 1.63 -0.05 -8.63
C ALA A 88 2.25 -1.44 -8.44
N GLY A 89 1.62 -2.47 -8.99
CA GLY A 89 2.12 -3.84 -8.93
C GLY A 89 3.47 -3.99 -9.64
N VAL A 90 3.61 -3.44 -10.83
CA VAL A 90 4.86 -3.48 -11.60
C VAL A 90 5.96 -2.73 -10.84
N ALA A 91 5.68 -1.53 -10.35
CA ALA A 91 6.65 -0.73 -9.61
C ALA A 91 7.14 -1.45 -8.35
N MET A 92 6.24 -2.06 -7.60
CA MET A 92 6.58 -2.81 -6.40
C MET A 92 7.37 -4.07 -6.72
N ALA A 93 6.95 -4.82 -7.74
CA ALA A 93 7.65 -6.03 -8.17
C ALA A 93 9.09 -5.72 -8.61
N ASP A 94 9.27 -4.67 -9.39
CA ASP A 94 10.59 -4.24 -9.84
C ASP A 94 11.48 -3.81 -8.65
N ALA A 95 10.94 -3.05 -7.71
CA ALA A 95 11.66 -2.60 -6.54
C ALA A 95 12.10 -3.77 -5.66
N ILE A 96 11.24 -4.75 -5.43
CA ILE A 96 11.54 -5.93 -4.63
C ILE A 96 12.55 -6.83 -5.35
N ALA A 97 12.37 -7.07 -6.65
CA ALA A 97 13.28 -7.89 -7.44
C ALA A 97 14.71 -7.32 -7.45
N GLU A 98 14.83 -6.01 -7.49
CA GLU A 98 16.12 -5.33 -7.43
C GLU A 98 16.84 -5.58 -6.09
N GLN A 99 16.09 -5.65 -4.99
CA GLN A 99 16.64 -5.90 -3.65
C GLN A 99 16.87 -7.41 -3.38
N LEU A 100 16.14 -8.28 -4.06
CA LEU A 100 16.19 -9.72 -3.86
C LEU A 100 16.43 -10.45 -5.19
N PRO A 101 17.63 -10.28 -5.81
CA PRO A 101 17.88 -10.80 -7.16
C PRO A 101 17.79 -12.33 -7.27
N ASP A 102 17.99 -13.05 -6.17
CA ASP A 102 17.97 -14.51 -6.14
C ASP A 102 16.57 -15.08 -5.82
N HIS A 103 15.55 -14.23 -5.73
CA HIS A 103 14.18 -14.65 -5.40
C HIS A 103 13.25 -14.38 -6.57
N ALA A 104 12.29 -15.27 -6.76
CA ALA A 104 11.20 -15.05 -7.70
C ALA A 104 10.22 -14.07 -7.11
N VAL A 105 9.87 -13.02 -7.87
CA VAL A 105 8.91 -12.00 -7.47
C VAL A 105 7.75 -12.01 -8.45
N ALA A 106 6.53 -12.03 -7.93
CA ALA A 106 5.31 -12.04 -8.75
C ALA A 106 4.28 -11.07 -8.19
N VAL A 107 3.40 -10.60 -9.05
CA VAL A 107 2.30 -9.71 -8.69
C VAL A 107 1.02 -10.52 -8.66
N LYS A 108 0.25 -10.35 -7.56
CA LYS A 108 -1.09 -10.90 -7.46
C LYS A 108 -2.07 -9.74 -7.30
N LEU A 109 -2.87 -9.49 -8.33
CA LEU A 109 -3.80 -8.35 -8.37
C LEU A 109 -5.15 -8.65 -7.75
N SER A 110 -5.44 -9.91 -7.42
CA SER A 110 -6.70 -10.32 -6.84
C SER A 110 -6.47 -11.43 -5.84
N LEU A 111 -7.27 -11.46 -4.78
CA LEU A 111 -7.28 -12.56 -3.81
C LEU A 111 -8.13 -13.74 -4.29
N ILE A 112 -8.77 -13.61 -5.44
CA ILE A 112 -9.49 -14.69 -6.09
C ILE A 112 -8.51 -15.37 -7.04
N HIS A 113 -8.43 -16.68 -6.99
CA HIS A 113 -7.61 -17.43 -7.93
C HIS A 113 -8.18 -17.29 -9.33
N ILE A 114 -7.31 -16.93 -10.22
CA ILE A 114 -7.65 -16.80 -11.64
C ILE A 114 -7.11 -18.03 -12.35
#